data_26147cd37598c8272f66f69763ec570b
#
_entry.id   26147cd37598c8272f66f69763ec570b
#
_cell.length_a   1.000
_cell.length_b   1.000
_cell.length_c   1.000
_cell.angle_alpha   90.00
_cell.angle_beta   90.00
_cell.angle_gamma   90.00
#
_symmetry.space_group_name_H-M   'P 1'
#
loop_
_entity.id
_entity.type
_entity.pdbx_description
1 polymer ?
#
loop_
_entity_poly.entity_id
_entity_poly.type
_entity_poly.pdbx_seq_one_letter_code
_entity_poly.pdbx_strand_id
1 'polypeptide(L)'
;MNNTGTIYGINGPVIYLKGKTGFKMSEMVHVGDDKLVGEVISLDKDTTIIQVYEETSGLKPGESVKATGSPVSVTLAPGILNNIFDGIERPLEKIAENSGAFISRGVNVNALDNEKKWSTHITVAPGDIVSGGTIIAEVPETPAILHKCMVPPTVSGKVTSVVPDGEYTIDEPLITIQLLDGSEQKLSMTQKWPIRVPRPVQHRYFAGKPLVTGQRIIDTMFPIAKGGTAAIPGGFGTGKTMTQHQIAKWSDADIIVYIGCGERGNEMTQVLEEFSDLIDPKSGNPLMDRTVLIANTSNMPVAAREASLYSGLTLAEYYRDMGYDVAIMADSTSRWAEALRELSGRLEEMPAEEGFPAYLASRLSAFYERAGMMQSLNGAVGSVSIIGAVSPQGGDFSEPVTQNTKRFVRCFWGLDKALAYERHFPAINWLTSYSEYINDMSGWYTDHVSPKFVDYRNRLVALLNQESSLMEIVKLIGGDVLPDDQKLTLEIARVIRLGFLQQNAFHKEDTSVPLEKQFKMMDIILYLYKKCRKLIALGMPMSILKAEGIFEKVINIKYDVPNNNLQLLDIYKQDIDTFYNRVLEKNA
;
A
#
# COMPACT_ATOMS: atom_id res chain seq x y z
N MET A 1 -12.53 2.38 40.44
CA MET A 1 -13.50 3.48 40.35
C MET A 1 -14.15 3.36 39.00
N ASN A 2 -15.48 3.28 38.90
CA ASN A 2 -16.15 3.30 37.59
C ASN A 2 -15.99 4.73 37.04
N ASN A 3 -15.07 4.94 36.11
CA ASN A 3 -14.90 6.21 35.44
C ASN A 3 -16.08 6.41 34.50
N THR A 4 -17.01 7.28 34.91
CA THR A 4 -18.21 7.63 34.13
C THR A 4 -18.27 9.13 33.97
N GLY A 5 -18.77 9.57 32.81
CA GLY A 5 -19.07 10.96 32.52
C GLY A 5 -20.50 11.13 32.04
N THR A 6 -20.96 12.36 31.92
CA THR A 6 -22.28 12.70 31.42
C THR A 6 -22.15 13.65 30.24
N ILE A 7 -22.87 13.37 29.16
CA ILE A 7 -22.89 14.20 27.95
C ILE A 7 -23.44 15.59 28.30
N TYR A 8 -22.65 16.61 28.05
CA TYR A 8 -23.02 18.00 28.18
C TYR A 8 -23.45 18.61 26.85
N GLY A 9 -22.74 18.31 25.78
CA GLY A 9 -23.00 18.84 24.45
C GLY A 9 -22.57 17.87 23.35
N ILE A 10 -23.17 18.00 22.17
CA ILE A 10 -22.94 17.16 21.00
C ILE A 10 -22.78 18.09 19.79
N ASN A 11 -21.69 17.88 19.03
CA ASN A 11 -21.40 18.57 17.77
C ASN A 11 -20.98 17.56 16.71
N GLY A 12 -21.95 16.96 16.01
CA GLY A 12 -21.70 15.87 15.08
C GLY A 12 -21.02 14.69 15.78
N PRO A 13 -19.86 14.19 15.30
CA PRO A 13 -19.15 13.08 15.92
C PRO A 13 -18.40 13.46 17.20
N VAL A 14 -18.43 14.72 17.62
CA VAL A 14 -17.71 15.20 18.80
C VAL A 14 -18.68 15.42 19.97
N ILE A 15 -18.32 14.86 21.13
CA ILE A 15 -19.11 14.93 22.36
C ILE A 15 -18.28 15.62 23.44
N TYR A 16 -18.93 16.49 24.18
CA TYR A 16 -18.36 17.24 25.28
C TYR A 16 -18.92 16.75 26.62
N LEU A 17 -18.04 16.42 27.55
CA LEU A 17 -18.38 16.13 28.94
C LEU A 17 -17.85 17.26 29.84
N LYS A 18 -18.60 17.61 30.88
CA LYS A 18 -18.16 18.55 31.92
C LYS A 18 -17.84 17.84 33.23
N GLY A 19 -16.85 18.35 33.94
CA GLY A 19 -16.40 17.84 35.23
C GLY A 19 -15.27 16.81 35.11
N LYS A 20 -14.77 16.36 36.27
CA LYS A 20 -13.69 15.38 36.33
C LYS A 20 -14.22 14.00 36.05
N THR A 21 -13.90 13.44 34.88
CA THR A 21 -14.35 12.11 34.46
C THR A 21 -13.41 10.98 34.89
N GLY A 22 -12.11 11.31 35.13
CA GLY A 22 -11.07 10.31 35.41
C GLY A 22 -10.64 9.49 34.19
N PHE A 23 -11.08 9.87 32.99
CA PHE A 23 -10.68 9.23 31.74
C PHE A 23 -9.21 9.52 31.41
N LYS A 24 -8.63 8.65 30.58
CA LYS A 24 -7.26 8.82 30.07
C LYS A 24 -7.30 9.29 28.62
N MET A 25 -6.24 9.93 28.19
CA MET A 25 -6.06 10.32 26.78
C MET A 25 -6.03 9.07 25.88
N SER A 26 -6.71 9.12 24.75
CA SER A 26 -6.87 8.02 23.79
C SER A 26 -7.62 6.80 24.35
N GLU A 27 -8.29 6.91 25.49
CA GLU A 27 -9.08 5.81 26.05
C GLU A 27 -10.36 5.59 25.24
N MET A 28 -10.65 4.33 24.94
CA MET A 28 -11.92 3.91 24.34
C MET A 28 -13.04 4.04 25.38
N VAL A 29 -14.16 4.59 24.96
CA VAL A 29 -15.34 4.78 25.81
C VAL A 29 -16.60 4.27 25.11
N HIS A 30 -17.59 3.90 25.90
CA HIS A 30 -18.95 3.60 25.43
C HIS A 30 -19.87 4.80 25.71
N VAL A 31 -20.47 5.34 24.67
CA VAL A 31 -21.24 6.58 24.70
C VAL A 31 -22.72 6.29 24.57
N GLY A 32 -23.50 6.83 25.53
CA GLY A 32 -24.96 6.71 25.55
C GLY A 32 -25.48 5.33 25.88
N ASP A 33 -26.80 5.19 25.81
CA ASP A 33 -27.51 3.94 26.09
C ASP A 33 -27.20 2.87 25.02
N ASP A 34 -27.00 3.29 23.77
CA ASP A 34 -26.63 2.43 22.65
C ASP A 34 -25.17 1.95 22.71
N LYS A 35 -24.36 2.45 23.67
CA LYS A 35 -22.95 2.11 23.86
C LYS A 35 -22.07 2.34 22.62
N LEU A 36 -22.28 3.44 21.93
CA LEU A 36 -21.49 3.79 20.75
C LEU A 36 -19.99 3.87 21.08
N VAL A 37 -19.15 3.39 20.18
CA VAL A 37 -17.70 3.43 20.38
C VAL A 37 -17.17 4.84 20.19
N GLY A 38 -16.41 5.32 21.18
CA GLY A 38 -15.75 6.62 21.13
C GLY A 38 -14.34 6.58 21.68
N GLU A 39 -13.55 7.60 21.41
CA GLU A 39 -12.19 7.82 21.89
C GLU A 39 -12.06 9.19 22.54
N VAL A 40 -11.36 9.25 23.67
CA VAL A 40 -11.02 10.51 24.33
C VAL A 40 -9.90 11.18 23.54
N ILE A 41 -10.21 12.34 22.94
CA ILE A 41 -9.26 13.08 22.08
C ILE A 41 -8.71 14.35 22.71
N SER A 42 -9.34 14.84 23.77
CA SER A 42 -8.83 15.98 24.54
C SER A 42 -9.31 15.94 25.99
N LEU A 43 -8.42 16.30 26.87
CA LEU A 43 -8.68 16.44 28.31
C LEU A 43 -8.19 17.79 28.78
N ASP A 44 -9.12 18.60 29.29
CA ASP A 44 -8.82 19.83 30.02
C ASP A 44 -9.34 19.74 31.45
N LYS A 45 -9.08 20.74 32.28
CA LYS A 45 -9.38 20.71 33.73
C LYS A 45 -10.81 20.27 34.07
N ASP A 46 -11.77 20.77 33.32
CA ASP A 46 -13.20 20.55 33.56
C ASP A 46 -13.95 20.08 32.30
N THR A 47 -13.23 19.76 31.21
CA THR A 47 -13.85 19.34 29.95
C THR A 47 -13.12 18.13 29.39
N THR A 48 -13.89 17.11 29.02
CA THR A 48 -13.42 15.97 28.25
C THR A 48 -14.09 15.98 26.89
N ILE A 49 -13.30 15.87 25.83
CA ILE A 49 -13.80 15.80 24.46
C ILE A 49 -13.60 14.37 23.92
N ILE A 50 -14.68 13.82 23.36
CA ILE A 50 -14.74 12.48 22.83
C ILE A 50 -15.12 12.54 21.37
N GLN A 51 -14.40 11.80 20.54
CA GLN A 51 -14.72 11.53 19.16
C GLN A 51 -15.46 10.19 19.06
N VAL A 52 -16.66 10.17 18.46
CA VAL A 52 -17.47 8.96 18.32
C VAL A 52 -17.29 8.38 16.91
N TYR A 53 -17.08 7.10 16.83
CA TYR A 53 -16.83 6.37 15.59
C TYR A 53 -18.09 5.91 14.86
N GLU A 54 -19.25 6.16 15.45
CA GLU A 54 -20.54 5.79 14.93
C GLU A 54 -21.43 7.03 14.74
N GLU A 55 -22.60 6.84 14.11
CA GLU A 55 -23.58 7.90 13.93
C GLU A 55 -24.14 8.35 15.28
N THR A 56 -24.03 9.65 15.56
CA THR A 56 -24.43 10.26 16.84
C THR A 56 -25.87 10.75 16.86
N SER A 57 -26.63 10.64 15.75
CA SER A 57 -28.03 11.03 15.67
C SER A 57 -28.84 10.31 16.75
N GLY A 58 -29.59 11.06 17.55
CA GLY A 58 -30.42 10.53 18.64
C GLY A 58 -29.77 10.49 20.02
N LEU A 59 -28.43 10.70 20.15
CA LEU A 59 -27.82 10.94 21.44
C LEU A 59 -28.36 12.25 22.07
N LYS A 60 -28.44 12.27 23.40
CA LYS A 60 -28.96 13.42 24.14
C LYS A 60 -28.01 13.86 25.25
N PRO A 61 -27.92 15.16 25.54
CA PRO A 61 -27.32 15.63 26.77
C PRO A 61 -27.97 14.95 27.98
N GLY A 62 -27.14 14.55 28.95
CA GLY A 62 -27.58 13.79 30.14
C GLY A 62 -27.32 12.28 30.06
N GLU A 63 -27.09 11.72 28.88
CA GLU A 63 -26.73 10.31 28.75
C GLU A 63 -25.31 10.01 29.31
N SER A 64 -25.09 8.77 29.74
CA SER A 64 -23.85 8.36 30.40
C SER A 64 -22.78 7.96 29.38
N VAL A 65 -21.53 8.24 29.72
CA VAL A 65 -20.34 7.74 29.03
C VAL A 65 -19.51 6.91 29.99
N LYS A 66 -19.08 5.73 29.58
CA LYS A 66 -18.33 4.78 30.42
C LYS A 66 -16.96 4.47 29.80
N ALA A 67 -15.92 4.55 30.63
CA ALA A 67 -14.58 4.15 30.26
C ALA A 67 -14.44 2.65 30.11
N THR A 68 -13.62 2.20 29.16
CA THR A 68 -13.27 0.77 28.98
C THR A 68 -11.97 0.40 29.67
N GLY A 69 -11.15 1.39 30.05
CA GLY A 69 -9.83 1.18 30.67
C GLY A 69 -8.70 0.93 29.66
N SER A 70 -8.99 0.86 28.37
CA SER A 70 -8.02 0.56 27.30
C SER A 70 -8.20 1.52 26.12
N PRO A 71 -7.14 1.81 25.36
CA PRO A 71 -7.25 2.58 24.11
C PRO A 71 -7.99 1.82 23.02
N VAL A 72 -8.39 2.54 21.96
CA VAL A 72 -8.96 1.91 20.75
C VAL A 72 -7.92 0.97 20.16
N SER A 73 -8.29 -0.29 20.04
CA SER A 73 -7.38 -1.39 19.69
C SER A 73 -8.01 -2.32 18.68
N VAL A 74 -7.19 -2.96 17.87
CA VAL A 74 -7.58 -4.06 16.99
C VAL A 74 -7.32 -5.41 17.64
N THR A 75 -8.08 -6.42 17.24
CA THR A 75 -7.98 -7.81 17.67
C THR A 75 -7.10 -8.56 16.68
N LEU A 76 -6.00 -9.09 17.17
CA LEU A 76 -4.98 -9.76 16.37
C LEU A 76 -4.99 -11.25 16.65
N ALA A 77 -5.46 -12.05 15.68
CA ALA A 77 -5.56 -13.51 15.77
C ALA A 77 -5.75 -14.11 14.36
N PRO A 78 -5.73 -15.44 14.18
CA PRO A 78 -6.13 -16.07 12.91
C PRO A 78 -7.56 -15.71 12.52
N GLY A 79 -7.79 -15.47 11.22
CA GLY A 79 -9.10 -15.07 10.68
C GLY A 79 -9.19 -13.60 10.28
N ILE A 80 -8.07 -12.86 10.30
CA ILE A 80 -7.97 -11.50 9.77
C ILE A 80 -7.98 -11.52 8.23
N LEU A 81 -7.22 -12.46 7.63
CA LEU A 81 -7.18 -12.61 6.17
C LEU A 81 -8.52 -13.07 5.61
N ASN A 82 -8.76 -12.75 4.37
CA ASN A 82 -10.01 -13.05 3.66
C ASN A 82 -11.25 -12.40 4.32
N ASN A 83 -11.05 -11.29 5.01
CA ASN A 83 -12.11 -10.59 5.73
C ASN A 83 -12.20 -9.11 5.30
N ILE A 84 -13.37 -8.51 5.54
CA ILE A 84 -13.67 -7.13 5.21
C ILE A 84 -14.12 -6.43 6.48
N PHE A 85 -13.34 -5.42 6.88
CA PHE A 85 -13.60 -4.65 8.08
C PHE A 85 -13.96 -3.20 7.76
N ASP A 86 -14.64 -2.55 8.68
CA ASP A 86 -14.75 -1.10 8.70
C ASP A 86 -13.49 -0.43 9.34
N GLY A 87 -13.52 0.89 9.50
CA GLY A 87 -12.38 1.65 10.02
C GLY A 87 -11.95 1.32 11.45
N ILE A 88 -12.79 0.62 12.24
CA ILE A 88 -12.50 0.19 13.63
C ILE A 88 -12.56 -1.33 13.81
N GLU A 89 -12.30 -2.07 12.73
CA GLU A 89 -12.22 -3.53 12.70
C GLU A 89 -13.56 -4.24 12.98
N ARG A 90 -14.70 -3.65 12.62
CA ARG A 90 -15.96 -4.40 12.66
C ARG A 90 -16.14 -5.16 11.35
N PRO A 91 -16.43 -6.49 11.38
CA PRO A 91 -16.59 -7.30 10.16
C PRO A 91 -17.89 -6.93 9.44
N LEU A 92 -17.78 -6.39 8.24
CA LEU A 92 -18.93 -5.85 7.48
C LEU A 92 -19.91 -6.93 7.05
N GLU A 93 -19.44 -8.14 6.73
CA GLU A 93 -20.31 -9.28 6.39
C GLU A 93 -21.22 -9.67 7.56
N LYS A 94 -20.66 -9.84 8.77
CA LYS A 94 -21.46 -10.15 9.97
C LYS A 94 -22.42 -9.02 10.35
N ILE A 95 -22.03 -7.75 10.10
CA ILE A 95 -22.92 -6.62 10.31
C ILE A 95 -24.09 -6.69 9.33
N ALA A 96 -23.84 -6.99 8.05
CA ALA A 96 -24.87 -7.13 7.03
C ALA A 96 -25.84 -8.27 7.32
N GLU A 97 -25.35 -9.41 7.83
CA GLU A 97 -26.19 -10.53 8.27
C GLU A 97 -27.12 -10.13 9.42
N ASN A 98 -26.64 -9.33 10.39
CA ASN A 98 -27.39 -8.94 11.57
C ASN A 98 -28.33 -7.74 11.35
N SER A 99 -27.93 -6.78 10.52
CA SER A 99 -28.56 -5.46 10.38
C SER A 99 -29.09 -5.19 8.98
N GLY A 100 -28.85 -6.07 8.01
CA GLY A 100 -29.19 -5.84 6.59
C GLY A 100 -28.28 -4.82 5.91
N ALA A 101 -28.81 -4.08 4.95
CA ALA A 101 -28.04 -3.16 4.11
C ALA A 101 -27.51 -1.91 4.83
N PHE A 102 -27.95 -1.64 6.06
CA PHE A 102 -27.56 -0.46 6.83
C PHE A 102 -26.88 -0.89 8.13
N ILE A 103 -25.78 -0.21 8.49
CA ILE A 103 -25.12 -0.41 9.79
C ILE A 103 -25.99 0.21 10.87
N SER A 104 -26.58 -0.62 11.72
CA SER A 104 -27.35 -0.16 12.88
C SER A 104 -26.41 0.40 13.95
N ARG A 105 -26.89 1.39 14.70
CA ARG A 105 -26.13 2.02 15.81
C ARG A 105 -25.88 1.02 16.92
N GLY A 106 -24.70 1.10 17.56
CA GLY A 106 -24.36 0.27 18.71
C GLY A 106 -24.24 -1.21 18.41
N VAL A 107 -24.13 -1.61 17.14
CA VAL A 107 -23.91 -3.03 16.77
C VAL A 107 -22.58 -3.49 17.35
N ASN A 108 -22.67 -4.37 18.33
CA ASN A 108 -21.51 -5.01 18.93
C ASN A 108 -21.37 -6.41 18.33
N VAL A 109 -20.45 -6.57 17.41
CA VAL A 109 -20.05 -7.85 16.81
C VAL A 109 -18.58 -8.09 17.13
N ASN A 110 -18.22 -9.34 17.37
CA ASN A 110 -16.82 -9.70 17.53
C ASN A 110 -16.07 -9.44 16.22
N ALA A 111 -14.88 -8.85 16.32
CA ALA A 111 -14.05 -8.54 15.15
C ALA A 111 -13.70 -9.80 14.35
N LEU A 112 -13.45 -10.91 15.03
CA LEU A 112 -13.11 -12.19 14.44
C LEU A 112 -14.13 -13.27 14.86
N ASP A 113 -14.06 -14.42 14.19
CA ASP A 113 -14.93 -15.56 14.48
C ASP A 113 -14.40 -16.34 15.69
N ASN A 114 -15.10 -16.21 16.83
CA ASN A 114 -14.72 -16.87 18.09
C ASN A 114 -15.18 -18.33 18.17
N GLU A 115 -16.03 -18.80 17.24
CA GLU A 115 -16.54 -20.17 17.23
C GLU A 115 -15.73 -21.07 16.29
N LYS A 116 -15.08 -20.50 15.31
CA LYS A 116 -14.24 -21.22 14.35
C LYS A 116 -13.06 -21.87 15.07
N LYS A 117 -12.89 -23.17 14.83
CA LYS A 117 -11.74 -23.93 15.32
C LYS A 117 -10.62 -23.93 14.28
N TRP A 118 -9.41 -23.80 14.77
CA TRP A 118 -8.20 -23.75 13.99
C TRP A 118 -7.27 -24.89 14.33
N SER A 119 -6.77 -25.59 13.34
CA SER A 119 -5.72 -26.61 13.52
C SER A 119 -4.45 -25.94 14.02
N THR A 120 -4.06 -26.25 15.25
CA THR A 120 -3.04 -25.52 15.99
C THR A 120 -1.88 -26.44 16.35
N HIS A 121 -0.67 -26.04 15.94
CA HIS A 121 0.58 -26.67 16.33
C HIS A 121 1.29 -25.82 17.38
N ILE A 122 1.53 -26.39 18.57
CA ILE A 122 2.19 -25.69 19.68
C ILE A 122 3.71 -25.76 19.52
N THR A 123 4.40 -24.63 19.63
CA THR A 123 5.84 -24.51 19.38
C THR A 123 6.69 -24.38 20.63
N VAL A 124 6.08 -24.30 21.81
CA VAL A 124 6.77 -24.15 23.10
C VAL A 124 6.44 -25.30 24.05
N ALA A 125 7.31 -25.53 25.05
CA ALA A 125 7.17 -26.57 26.03
C ALA A 125 7.13 -26.01 27.47
N PRO A 126 6.56 -26.76 28.43
CA PRO A 126 6.65 -26.39 29.84
C PRO A 126 8.10 -26.25 30.28
N GLY A 127 8.40 -25.14 30.95
CA GLY A 127 9.75 -24.77 31.39
C GLY A 127 10.45 -23.73 30.52
N ASP A 128 9.98 -23.50 29.29
CA ASP A 128 10.54 -22.48 28.40
C ASP A 128 10.33 -21.06 28.96
N ILE A 129 11.29 -20.19 28.69
CA ILE A 129 11.18 -18.77 28.98
C ILE A 129 10.71 -18.08 27.71
N VAL A 130 9.57 -17.41 27.78
CA VAL A 130 8.99 -16.67 26.67
C VAL A 130 8.98 -15.18 26.97
N SER A 131 9.14 -14.37 25.90
CA SER A 131 9.08 -12.91 25.95
C SER A 131 8.24 -12.39 24.77
N GLY A 132 7.95 -11.10 24.79
CA GLY A 132 7.18 -10.47 23.72
C GLY A 132 7.69 -10.86 22.32
N GLY A 133 6.78 -11.30 21.46
CA GLY A 133 7.08 -11.77 20.11
C GLY A 133 7.42 -13.26 20.00
N THR A 134 7.72 -13.99 21.09
CA THR A 134 7.96 -15.44 21.02
C THR A 134 6.76 -16.14 20.37
N ILE A 135 7.01 -16.98 19.35
CA ILE A 135 5.96 -17.76 18.67
C ILE A 135 5.56 -18.91 19.60
N ILE A 136 4.29 -19.02 19.93
CA ILE A 136 3.75 -20.03 20.84
C ILE A 136 2.95 -21.11 20.11
N ALA A 137 2.43 -20.77 18.93
CA ALA A 137 1.69 -21.71 18.09
C ALA A 137 1.74 -21.27 16.62
N GLU A 138 1.54 -22.24 15.73
CA GLU A 138 1.39 -22.03 14.29
C GLU A 138 0.04 -22.57 13.83
N VAL A 139 -0.63 -21.79 12.98
CA VAL A 139 -1.99 -22.07 12.49
C VAL A 139 -2.05 -21.82 10.99
N PRO A 140 -2.42 -22.78 10.14
CA PRO A 140 -2.72 -22.54 8.73
C PRO A 140 -3.96 -21.63 8.61
N GLU A 141 -3.77 -20.33 8.48
CA GLU A 141 -4.88 -19.36 8.38
C GLU A 141 -5.57 -19.45 7.02
N THR A 142 -4.76 -19.49 5.95
CA THR A 142 -5.20 -19.73 4.58
C THR A 142 -4.25 -20.72 3.90
N PRO A 143 -4.57 -21.27 2.72
CA PRO A 143 -3.64 -22.14 1.99
C PRO A 143 -2.29 -21.51 1.68
N ALA A 144 -2.23 -20.17 1.65
CA ALA A 144 -1.02 -19.41 1.33
C ALA A 144 -0.25 -18.91 2.57
N ILE A 145 -0.90 -18.77 3.72
CA ILE A 145 -0.35 -18.06 4.89
C ILE A 145 -0.43 -18.92 6.15
N LEU A 146 0.74 -19.13 6.75
CA LEU A 146 0.88 -19.74 8.07
C LEU A 146 0.88 -18.64 9.14
N HIS A 147 -0.16 -18.57 9.93
CA HIS A 147 -0.29 -17.62 11.03
C HIS A 147 0.57 -18.06 12.22
N LYS A 148 1.38 -17.16 12.74
CA LYS A 148 2.24 -17.40 13.90
C LYS A 148 1.68 -16.63 15.10
N CYS A 149 1.09 -17.37 16.04
CA CYS A 149 0.58 -16.80 17.28
C CYS A 149 1.75 -16.43 18.19
N MET A 150 1.82 -15.17 18.59
CA MET A 150 2.95 -14.61 19.32
C MET A 150 2.54 -14.15 20.73
N VAL A 151 3.47 -14.23 21.66
CA VAL A 151 3.33 -13.58 22.97
C VAL A 151 3.17 -12.07 22.77
N PRO A 152 2.20 -11.40 23.42
CA PRO A 152 2.06 -9.95 23.33
C PRO A 152 3.37 -9.23 23.69
N PRO A 153 3.72 -8.10 23.02
CA PRO A 153 5.03 -7.46 23.14
C PRO A 153 5.44 -7.08 24.57
N THR A 154 4.48 -6.82 25.45
CA THR A 154 4.74 -6.38 26.84
C THR A 154 4.74 -7.51 27.85
N VAL A 155 4.58 -8.76 27.41
CA VAL A 155 4.44 -9.93 28.28
C VAL A 155 5.70 -10.78 28.23
N SER A 156 6.14 -11.25 29.40
CA SER A 156 7.25 -12.22 29.53
C SER A 156 7.06 -13.09 30.77
N GLY A 157 7.49 -14.33 30.68
CA GLY A 157 7.36 -15.27 31.78
C GLY A 157 7.90 -16.65 31.46
N LYS A 158 7.70 -17.59 32.40
CA LYS A 158 8.07 -19.00 32.23
C LYS A 158 6.81 -19.82 31.95
N VAL A 159 6.84 -20.64 30.92
CA VAL A 159 5.73 -21.54 30.55
C VAL A 159 5.56 -22.59 31.64
N THR A 160 4.37 -22.66 32.25
CA THR A 160 4.02 -23.63 33.27
C THR A 160 3.22 -24.80 32.70
N SER A 161 2.35 -24.53 31.73
CA SER A 161 1.57 -25.59 31.06
C SER A 161 1.27 -25.20 29.61
N VAL A 162 1.12 -26.23 28.76
CA VAL A 162 0.71 -26.12 27.37
C VAL A 162 -0.38 -27.12 27.05
N VAL A 163 -1.25 -26.81 26.08
CA VAL A 163 -2.20 -27.77 25.53
C VAL A 163 -1.53 -28.64 24.47
N PRO A 164 -2.00 -29.84 24.17
CA PRO A 164 -1.51 -30.64 23.04
C PRO A 164 -1.90 -29.99 21.70
N ASP A 165 -1.26 -30.40 20.62
CA ASP A 165 -1.68 -30.03 19.25
C ASP A 165 -3.12 -30.48 19.02
N GLY A 166 -3.94 -29.63 18.39
CA GLY A 166 -5.36 -29.90 18.21
C GLY A 166 -6.15 -28.77 17.59
N GLU A 167 -7.45 -28.85 17.68
CA GLU A 167 -8.39 -27.87 17.14
C GLU A 167 -8.87 -26.94 18.27
N TYR A 168 -8.52 -25.65 18.19
CA TYR A 168 -8.85 -24.64 19.20
C TYR A 168 -9.49 -23.41 18.58
N THR A 169 -10.36 -22.76 19.33
CA THR A 169 -10.86 -21.41 18.99
C THR A 169 -9.81 -20.35 19.33
N ILE A 170 -9.97 -19.14 18.80
CA ILE A 170 -9.00 -18.06 19.01
C ILE A 170 -8.89 -17.61 20.47
N ASP A 171 -9.93 -17.78 21.29
CA ASP A 171 -9.98 -17.35 22.70
C ASP A 171 -9.64 -18.47 23.70
N GLU A 172 -9.59 -19.72 23.27
CA GLU A 172 -9.18 -20.83 24.15
C GLU A 172 -7.72 -20.67 24.57
N PRO A 173 -7.41 -20.79 25.87
CA PRO A 173 -6.04 -20.71 26.35
C PRO A 173 -5.16 -21.83 25.80
N LEU A 174 -4.06 -21.49 25.16
CA LEU A 174 -3.10 -22.45 24.61
C LEU A 174 -1.96 -22.74 25.59
N ILE A 175 -1.49 -21.73 26.30
CA ILE A 175 -0.41 -21.85 27.28
C ILE A 175 -0.72 -21.05 28.54
N THR A 176 -0.14 -21.46 29.65
CA THR A 176 -0.10 -20.68 30.89
C THR A 176 1.35 -20.32 31.18
N ILE A 177 1.59 -19.08 31.53
CA ILE A 177 2.91 -18.57 31.90
C ILE A 177 2.88 -18.02 33.30
N GLN A 178 3.98 -18.17 34.02
CA GLN A 178 4.23 -17.49 35.29
C GLN A 178 5.01 -16.21 35.05
N LEU A 179 4.44 -15.08 35.43
CA LEU A 179 5.06 -13.77 35.32
C LEU A 179 6.15 -13.57 36.39
N LEU A 180 6.94 -12.50 36.25
CA LEU A 180 8.03 -12.16 37.20
C LEU A 180 7.53 -11.89 38.61
N ASP A 181 6.29 -11.43 38.79
CA ASP A 181 5.65 -11.20 40.08
C ASP A 181 5.07 -12.48 40.73
N GLY A 182 5.23 -13.63 40.06
CA GLY A 182 4.73 -14.92 40.49
C GLY A 182 3.26 -15.20 40.13
N SER A 183 2.55 -14.24 39.56
CA SER A 183 1.18 -14.46 39.06
C SER A 183 1.16 -15.30 37.79
N GLU A 184 0.04 -15.98 37.53
CA GLU A 184 -0.16 -16.75 36.30
C GLU A 184 -1.01 -15.98 35.30
N GLN A 185 -0.60 -16.05 34.03
CA GLN A 185 -1.35 -15.51 32.91
C GLN A 185 -1.57 -16.59 31.86
N LYS A 186 -2.81 -16.70 31.38
CA LYS A 186 -3.17 -17.57 30.27
C LYS A 186 -3.07 -16.80 28.96
N LEU A 187 -2.44 -17.37 27.96
CA LEU A 187 -2.33 -16.81 26.60
C LEU A 187 -3.09 -17.70 25.62
N SER A 188 -3.85 -17.04 24.74
CA SER A 188 -4.58 -17.63 23.63
C SER A 188 -3.96 -17.19 22.30
N MET A 189 -4.61 -17.47 21.18
CA MET A 189 -4.20 -16.95 19.87
C MET A 189 -4.45 -15.45 19.77
N THR A 190 -5.36 -14.89 20.58
CA THR A 190 -5.83 -13.51 20.50
C THR A 190 -4.93 -12.58 21.31
N GLN A 191 -4.57 -11.44 20.70
CA GLN A 191 -4.00 -10.29 21.39
C GLN A 191 -4.67 -9.01 20.90
N LYS A 192 -4.71 -7.96 21.73
CA LYS A 192 -5.19 -6.64 21.37
C LYS A 192 -4.02 -5.66 21.28
N TRP A 193 -4.03 -4.80 20.26
CA TRP A 193 -3.01 -3.76 20.11
C TRP A 193 -3.63 -2.40 19.77
N PRO A 194 -3.19 -1.30 20.45
CA PRO A 194 -3.68 0.04 20.16
C PRO A 194 -3.32 0.49 18.74
N ILE A 195 -4.30 0.97 17.99
CA ILE A 195 -4.08 1.34 16.57
C ILE A 195 -3.11 2.51 16.37
N ARG A 196 -3.05 3.42 17.35
CA ARG A 196 -2.19 4.60 17.27
C ARG A 196 -0.74 4.36 17.73
N VAL A 197 -0.46 3.19 18.29
CA VAL A 197 0.87 2.84 18.79
C VAL A 197 1.54 1.87 17.81
N PRO A 198 2.70 2.24 17.23
CA PRO A 198 3.47 1.31 16.40
C PRO A 198 3.86 0.05 17.19
N ARG A 199 3.85 -1.10 16.52
CA ARG A 199 4.32 -2.33 17.17
C ARG A 199 5.84 -2.30 17.33
N PRO A 200 6.38 -2.69 18.51
CA PRO A 200 7.80 -2.61 18.78
C PRO A 200 8.61 -3.59 17.91
N VAL A 201 9.82 -3.17 17.58
CA VAL A 201 10.77 -3.94 16.77
C VAL A 201 12.15 -3.90 17.42
N GLN A 202 12.99 -4.91 17.13
CA GLN A 202 14.37 -4.93 17.60
C GLN A 202 15.28 -4.01 16.79
N HIS A 203 15.13 -4.06 15.47
CA HIS A 203 15.99 -3.32 14.55
C HIS A 203 15.22 -2.88 13.30
N ARG A 204 15.59 -1.74 12.73
CA ARG A 204 15.11 -1.24 11.45
C ARG A 204 16.25 -1.29 10.44
N TYR A 205 16.04 -2.02 9.35
CA TYR A 205 17.01 -2.13 8.27
C TYR A 205 16.80 -1.06 7.19
N PHE A 206 17.84 -0.79 6.45
CA PHE A 206 17.70 -0.03 5.21
C PHE A 206 16.96 -0.86 4.16
N ALA A 207 16.10 -0.19 3.41
CA ALA A 207 15.31 -0.80 2.36
C ALA A 207 16.18 -1.03 1.11
N GLY A 208 16.84 -2.18 1.02
CA GLY A 208 17.78 -2.52 -0.04
C GLY A 208 17.28 -3.55 -1.05
N LYS A 209 16.02 -4.00 -0.94
CA LYS A 209 15.40 -4.97 -1.86
C LYS A 209 14.20 -4.33 -2.54
N PRO A 210 14.01 -4.44 -3.87
CA PRO A 210 12.83 -3.92 -4.54
C PRO A 210 11.58 -4.72 -4.17
N LEU A 211 10.45 -4.04 -4.09
CA LEU A 211 9.13 -4.64 -4.21
C LEU A 211 8.85 -4.74 -5.70
N VAL A 212 8.98 -5.94 -6.25
CA VAL A 212 8.76 -6.17 -7.68
C VAL A 212 7.27 -6.21 -7.98
N THR A 213 6.82 -5.34 -8.87
CA THR A 213 5.39 -5.14 -9.17
C THR A 213 4.96 -5.75 -10.49
N GLY A 214 5.90 -6.12 -11.35
CA GLY A 214 5.61 -6.54 -12.73
C GLY A 214 5.27 -5.39 -13.66
N GLN A 215 5.23 -4.15 -13.15
CA GLN A 215 4.99 -2.94 -13.95
C GLN A 215 6.32 -2.32 -14.36
N ARG A 216 6.63 -2.30 -15.67
CA ARG A 216 7.93 -1.85 -16.18
C ARG A 216 8.31 -0.44 -15.73
N ILE A 217 7.38 0.51 -15.81
CA ILE A 217 7.67 1.89 -15.41
C ILE A 217 7.98 2.01 -13.91
N ILE A 218 7.36 1.17 -13.08
CA ILE A 218 7.63 1.13 -11.64
C ILE A 218 8.95 0.42 -11.41
N ASP A 219 9.07 -0.84 -11.79
CA ASP A 219 10.21 -1.70 -11.43
C ASP A 219 11.56 -1.18 -11.95
N THR A 220 11.56 -0.47 -13.09
CA THR A 220 12.79 0.02 -13.72
C THR A 220 13.02 1.51 -13.54
N MET A 221 12.00 2.35 -13.81
CA MET A 221 12.19 3.80 -13.79
C MET A 221 12.08 4.38 -12.38
N PHE A 222 11.07 3.95 -11.62
CA PHE A 222 10.72 4.52 -10.32
C PHE A 222 10.44 3.43 -9.27
N PRO A 223 11.40 2.53 -9.00
CA PRO A 223 11.14 1.39 -8.13
C PRO A 223 10.91 1.81 -6.68
N ILE A 224 10.05 1.04 -6.01
CA ILE A 224 9.85 1.07 -4.57
C ILE A 224 10.60 -0.08 -3.92
N ALA A 225 11.16 0.14 -2.75
CA ALA A 225 11.77 -0.92 -1.96
C ALA A 225 10.73 -1.64 -1.08
N LYS A 226 10.99 -2.90 -0.72
CA LYS A 226 10.26 -3.57 0.38
C LYS A 226 10.50 -2.81 1.68
N GLY A 227 9.42 -2.43 2.34
CA GLY A 227 9.47 -1.48 3.44
C GLY A 227 9.56 -0.01 3.03
N GLY A 228 9.36 0.29 1.75
CA GLY A 228 9.40 1.64 1.21
C GLY A 228 8.06 2.37 1.27
N THR A 229 8.12 3.65 0.90
CA THR A 229 6.95 4.54 0.82
C THR A 229 6.80 5.10 -0.57
N ALA A 230 5.59 5.03 -1.11
CA ALA A 230 5.24 5.61 -2.39
C ALA A 230 3.93 6.39 -2.33
N ALA A 231 3.81 7.42 -3.17
CA ALA A 231 2.56 8.11 -3.42
C ALA A 231 2.16 8.00 -4.88
N ILE A 232 0.85 7.82 -5.12
CA ILE A 232 0.23 7.86 -6.45
C ILE A 232 -0.73 9.05 -6.50
N PRO A 233 -0.24 10.27 -6.76
CA PRO A 233 -1.11 11.40 -6.93
C PRO A 233 -1.66 11.45 -8.36
N GLY A 234 -2.94 11.77 -8.48
CA GLY A 234 -3.57 11.94 -9.78
C GLY A 234 -5.02 12.40 -9.67
N GLY A 235 -5.48 13.14 -10.66
CA GLY A 235 -6.87 13.55 -10.78
C GLY A 235 -7.82 12.35 -10.99
N PHE A 236 -9.12 12.64 -11.02
CA PHE A 236 -10.13 11.64 -11.34
C PHE A 236 -9.91 11.05 -12.74
N GLY A 237 -10.08 9.74 -12.89
CA GLY A 237 -9.96 9.05 -14.18
C GLY A 237 -8.53 8.81 -14.68
N THR A 238 -7.49 9.11 -13.91
CA THR A 238 -6.08 8.88 -14.30
C THR A 238 -5.59 7.45 -14.04
N GLY A 239 -6.40 6.59 -13.42
CA GLY A 239 -6.07 5.19 -13.18
C GLY A 239 -5.36 4.90 -11.85
N LYS A 240 -5.54 5.72 -10.81
CA LYS A 240 -4.99 5.47 -9.46
C LYS A 240 -5.33 4.09 -8.93
N THR A 241 -6.62 3.82 -8.79
CA THR A 241 -7.17 2.56 -8.27
C THR A 241 -6.70 1.37 -9.11
N MET A 242 -6.76 1.47 -10.45
CA MET A 242 -6.26 0.41 -11.34
C MET A 242 -4.77 0.13 -11.16
N THR A 243 -3.95 1.16 -10.95
CA THR A 243 -2.52 0.99 -10.68
C THR A 243 -2.29 0.25 -9.37
N GLN A 244 -3.03 0.61 -8.31
CA GLN A 244 -2.97 -0.08 -7.02
C GLN A 244 -3.44 -1.54 -7.12
N HIS A 245 -4.52 -1.82 -7.87
CA HIS A 245 -5.00 -3.19 -8.11
C HIS A 245 -3.95 -4.03 -8.86
N GLN A 246 -3.30 -3.49 -9.88
CA GLN A 246 -2.22 -4.18 -10.57
C GLN A 246 -1.04 -4.49 -9.64
N ILE A 247 -0.67 -3.55 -8.78
CA ILE A 247 0.39 -3.78 -7.78
C ILE A 247 -0.07 -4.84 -6.76
N ALA A 248 -1.28 -4.76 -6.25
CA ALA A 248 -1.82 -5.74 -5.30
C ALA A 248 -1.82 -7.16 -5.88
N LYS A 249 -2.24 -7.30 -7.13
CA LYS A 249 -2.31 -8.60 -7.81
C LYS A 249 -0.93 -9.20 -8.12
N TRP A 250 0.00 -8.39 -8.63
CA TRP A 250 1.22 -8.89 -9.25
C TRP A 250 2.49 -8.69 -8.43
N SER A 251 2.44 -7.84 -7.39
CA SER A 251 3.63 -7.60 -6.56
C SER A 251 4.09 -8.87 -5.85
N ASP A 252 5.37 -8.90 -5.52
CA ASP A 252 5.98 -9.99 -4.76
C ASP A 252 5.79 -9.86 -3.23
N ALA A 253 4.88 -8.99 -2.79
CA ALA A 253 4.42 -8.96 -1.40
C ALA A 253 3.71 -10.28 -1.03
N ASP A 254 3.86 -10.71 0.22
CA ASP A 254 3.19 -11.90 0.74
C ASP A 254 1.73 -11.61 1.10
N ILE A 255 1.48 -10.46 1.69
CA ILE A 255 0.17 -10.04 2.18
C ILE A 255 -0.15 -8.63 1.68
N ILE A 256 -1.40 -8.41 1.30
CA ILE A 256 -1.96 -7.13 0.89
C ILE A 256 -2.94 -6.64 1.96
N VAL A 257 -2.79 -5.40 2.38
CA VAL A 257 -3.78 -4.68 3.17
C VAL A 257 -4.31 -3.54 2.32
N TYR A 258 -5.55 -3.67 1.84
CA TYR A 258 -6.19 -2.64 1.04
C TYR A 258 -7.12 -1.81 1.92
N ILE A 259 -6.91 -0.50 1.93
CA ILE A 259 -7.66 0.44 2.76
C ILE A 259 -8.41 1.40 1.84
N GLY A 260 -9.73 1.19 1.69
CA GLY A 260 -10.62 2.13 1.05
C GLY A 260 -11.06 3.19 2.06
N CYS A 261 -10.44 4.35 2.01
CA CYS A 261 -10.66 5.45 2.94
C CYS A 261 -11.46 6.57 2.28
N GLY A 262 -12.75 6.66 2.57
CA GLY A 262 -13.63 7.69 2.06
C GLY A 262 -14.02 7.57 0.59
N GLU A 263 -13.77 6.41 -0.01
CA GLU A 263 -14.16 6.12 -1.39
C GLU A 263 -15.68 5.86 -1.50
N ARG A 264 -16.20 5.88 -2.72
CA ARG A 264 -17.62 5.64 -2.95
C ARG A 264 -17.98 4.18 -2.73
N GLY A 265 -19.18 3.92 -2.23
CA GLY A 265 -19.65 2.56 -1.97
C GLY A 265 -19.59 1.65 -3.20
N ASN A 266 -19.97 2.16 -4.37
CA ASN A 266 -19.90 1.42 -5.63
C ASN A 266 -18.46 1.08 -6.07
N GLU A 267 -17.49 1.97 -5.83
CA GLU A 267 -16.07 1.71 -6.11
C GLU A 267 -15.54 0.63 -5.17
N MET A 268 -15.91 0.67 -3.90
CA MET A 268 -15.53 -0.38 -2.93
C MET A 268 -16.17 -1.74 -3.26
N THR A 269 -17.44 -1.77 -3.70
CA THR A 269 -18.07 -3.02 -4.15
C THR A 269 -17.32 -3.61 -5.35
N GLN A 270 -16.92 -2.77 -6.31
CA GLN A 270 -16.11 -3.22 -7.45
C GLN A 270 -14.76 -3.80 -7.01
N VAL A 271 -14.07 -3.15 -6.04
CA VAL A 271 -12.82 -3.68 -5.47
C VAL A 271 -13.04 -5.07 -4.85
N LEU A 272 -14.14 -5.23 -4.10
CA LEU A 272 -14.50 -6.48 -3.47
C LEU A 272 -14.74 -7.60 -4.48
N GLU A 273 -15.55 -7.32 -5.49
CA GLU A 273 -15.85 -8.27 -6.57
C GLU A 273 -14.57 -8.65 -7.32
N GLU A 274 -13.77 -7.66 -7.73
CA GLU A 274 -12.51 -7.90 -8.44
C GLU A 274 -11.53 -8.75 -7.60
N PHE A 275 -11.36 -8.46 -6.32
CA PHE A 275 -10.41 -9.20 -5.46
C PHE A 275 -10.90 -10.61 -5.11
N SER A 276 -12.21 -10.80 -5.02
CA SER A 276 -12.81 -12.12 -4.81
C SER A 276 -12.69 -13.03 -6.03
N ASP A 277 -12.82 -12.45 -7.23
CA ASP A 277 -12.73 -13.17 -8.50
C ASP A 277 -11.29 -13.38 -8.98
N LEU A 278 -10.36 -12.55 -8.52
CA LEU A 278 -8.96 -12.64 -8.93
C LEU A 278 -8.26 -13.85 -8.31
N ILE A 279 -7.58 -14.59 -9.17
CA ILE A 279 -6.68 -15.66 -8.73
C ILE A 279 -5.27 -15.09 -8.56
N ASP A 280 -4.67 -15.35 -7.42
CA ASP A 280 -3.28 -15.01 -7.15
C ASP A 280 -2.35 -15.82 -8.07
N PRO A 281 -1.57 -15.17 -8.92
CA PRO A 281 -0.72 -15.87 -9.89
C PRO A 281 0.41 -16.69 -9.23
N LYS A 282 0.71 -16.46 -7.96
CA LYS A 282 1.76 -17.17 -7.24
C LYS A 282 1.26 -18.47 -6.62
N SER A 283 0.12 -18.41 -5.95
CA SER A 283 -0.43 -19.55 -5.22
C SER A 283 -1.47 -20.35 -6.01
N GLY A 284 -2.10 -19.75 -7.03
CA GLY A 284 -3.25 -20.31 -7.73
C GLY A 284 -4.54 -20.29 -6.92
N ASN A 285 -4.54 -19.69 -5.73
CA ASN A 285 -5.70 -19.52 -4.86
C ASN A 285 -6.35 -18.13 -5.06
N PRO A 286 -7.55 -17.88 -4.52
CA PRO A 286 -8.13 -16.53 -4.54
C PRO A 286 -7.18 -15.49 -3.94
N LEU A 287 -7.12 -14.31 -4.54
CA LEU A 287 -6.27 -13.21 -4.04
C LEU A 287 -6.66 -12.79 -2.61
N MET A 288 -7.93 -12.95 -2.26
CA MET A 288 -8.43 -12.68 -0.91
C MET A 288 -7.78 -13.54 0.17
N ASP A 289 -7.27 -14.74 -0.15
CA ASP A 289 -6.59 -15.61 0.82
C ASP A 289 -5.30 -15.00 1.40
N ARG A 290 -4.75 -13.96 0.75
CA ARG A 290 -3.62 -13.17 1.24
C ARG A 290 -3.93 -11.68 1.39
N THR A 291 -5.21 -11.33 1.44
CA THR A 291 -5.66 -9.94 1.47
C THR A 291 -6.56 -9.65 2.66
N VAL A 292 -6.40 -8.47 3.23
CA VAL A 292 -7.32 -7.85 4.19
C VAL A 292 -7.89 -6.60 3.55
N LEU A 293 -9.20 -6.44 3.57
CA LEU A 293 -9.87 -5.23 3.10
C LEU A 293 -10.40 -4.42 4.29
N ILE A 294 -10.11 -3.12 4.29
CA ILE A 294 -10.72 -2.16 5.20
C ILE A 294 -11.53 -1.20 4.33
N ALA A 295 -12.84 -1.23 4.50
CA ALA A 295 -13.78 -0.41 3.73
C ALA A 295 -14.46 0.61 4.64
N ASN A 296 -14.02 1.86 4.57
CA ASN A 296 -14.70 3.00 5.17
C ASN A 296 -15.15 3.93 4.05
N THR A 297 -16.39 3.79 3.61
CA THR A 297 -16.95 4.55 2.50
C THR A 297 -17.29 5.99 2.90
N SER A 298 -17.51 6.85 1.90
CA SER A 298 -17.76 8.29 2.09
C SER A 298 -19.01 8.64 2.91
N ASN A 299 -19.96 7.71 3.00
CA ASN A 299 -21.18 7.83 3.81
C ASN A 299 -21.05 7.28 5.23
N MET A 300 -19.94 6.64 5.57
CA MET A 300 -19.66 6.17 6.92
C MET A 300 -19.13 7.31 7.81
N PRO A 301 -19.17 7.15 9.15
CA PRO A 301 -18.73 8.18 10.09
C PRO A 301 -17.30 8.66 9.86
N VAL A 302 -17.10 9.98 9.94
CA VAL A 302 -15.81 10.65 9.69
C VAL A 302 -14.70 10.15 10.62
N ALA A 303 -15.03 9.93 11.88
CA ALA A 303 -14.08 9.45 12.87
C ALA A 303 -13.54 8.03 12.54
N ALA A 304 -14.42 7.13 12.10
CA ALA A 304 -14.01 5.79 11.65
C ALA A 304 -13.14 5.87 10.38
N ARG A 305 -13.39 6.86 9.50
CA ARG A 305 -12.54 7.12 8.33
C ARG A 305 -11.13 7.52 8.76
N GLU A 306 -11.00 8.39 9.76
CA GLU A 306 -9.69 8.78 10.31
C GLU A 306 -8.95 7.58 10.92
N ALA A 307 -9.66 6.69 11.63
CA ALA A 307 -9.06 5.51 12.25
C ALA A 307 -8.63 4.43 11.26
N SER A 308 -9.27 4.34 10.08
CA SER A 308 -9.10 3.23 9.11
C SER A 308 -7.64 3.01 8.68
N LEU A 309 -6.87 4.08 8.48
CA LEU A 309 -5.45 3.97 8.13
C LEU A 309 -4.62 3.35 9.25
N TYR A 310 -4.89 3.70 10.49
CA TYR A 310 -4.16 3.17 11.65
C TYR A 310 -4.54 1.72 11.94
N SER A 311 -5.80 1.36 11.76
CA SER A 311 -6.26 -0.03 11.86
C SER A 311 -5.52 -0.91 10.84
N GLY A 312 -5.52 -0.51 9.56
CA GLY A 312 -4.79 -1.23 8.51
C GLY A 312 -3.29 -1.33 8.75
N LEU A 313 -2.66 -0.25 9.23
CA LEU A 313 -1.24 -0.27 9.61
C LEU A 313 -0.96 -1.28 10.71
N THR A 314 -1.80 -1.34 11.73
CA THR A 314 -1.60 -2.24 12.87
C THR A 314 -1.74 -3.71 12.44
N LEU A 315 -2.71 -4.02 11.57
CA LEU A 315 -2.84 -5.34 10.97
C LEU A 315 -1.61 -5.70 10.12
N ALA A 316 -1.12 -4.77 9.30
CA ALA A 316 0.07 -4.98 8.49
C ALA A 316 1.33 -5.22 9.35
N GLU A 317 1.53 -4.43 10.42
CA GLU A 317 2.65 -4.61 11.35
C GLU A 317 2.59 -5.96 12.07
N TYR A 318 1.39 -6.47 12.36
CA TYR A 318 1.23 -7.78 12.99
C TYR A 318 1.73 -8.91 12.09
N TYR A 319 1.38 -8.90 10.80
CA TYR A 319 1.90 -9.88 9.84
C TYR A 319 3.39 -9.66 9.53
N ARG A 320 3.87 -8.43 9.51
CA ARG A 320 5.32 -8.13 9.44
C ARG A 320 6.06 -8.83 10.58
N ASP A 321 5.52 -8.79 11.80
CA ASP A 321 6.15 -9.41 12.96
C ASP A 321 6.25 -10.94 12.85
N MET A 322 5.45 -11.56 12.00
CA MET A 322 5.57 -12.98 11.63
C MET A 322 6.65 -13.25 10.58
N GLY A 323 7.26 -12.20 10.00
CA GLY A 323 8.29 -12.28 8.97
C GLY A 323 7.78 -12.14 7.53
N TYR A 324 6.54 -11.69 7.32
CA TYR A 324 5.96 -11.47 5.99
C TYR A 324 6.30 -10.09 5.45
N ASP A 325 6.38 -10.00 4.12
CA ASP A 325 6.43 -8.75 3.39
C ASP A 325 5.00 -8.28 3.08
N VAL A 326 4.57 -7.21 3.73
CA VAL A 326 3.21 -6.66 3.62
C VAL A 326 3.22 -5.40 2.77
N ALA A 327 2.28 -5.28 1.83
CA ALA A 327 2.05 -4.05 1.09
C ALA A 327 0.69 -3.46 1.45
N ILE A 328 0.69 -2.18 1.84
CA ILE A 328 -0.52 -1.41 2.13
C ILE A 328 -0.86 -0.57 0.90
N MET A 329 -2.10 -0.70 0.41
CA MET A 329 -2.71 0.17 -0.59
C MET A 329 -3.72 1.06 0.11
N ALA A 330 -3.44 2.36 0.24
CA ALA A 330 -4.36 3.32 0.87
C ALA A 330 -5.03 4.19 -0.21
N ASP A 331 -6.32 4.01 -0.43
CA ASP A 331 -7.13 4.75 -1.40
C ASP A 331 -8.30 5.45 -0.70
N SER A 332 -8.24 6.76 -0.41
CA SER A 332 -7.12 7.65 -0.64
C SER A 332 -6.75 8.43 0.62
N THR A 333 -5.48 8.78 0.74
CA THR A 333 -5.00 9.61 1.87
C THR A 333 -5.57 11.04 1.83
N SER A 334 -6.02 11.52 0.67
CA SER A 334 -6.74 12.80 0.56
C SER A 334 -8.05 12.78 1.31
N ARG A 335 -8.83 11.69 1.23
CA ARG A 335 -10.08 11.54 1.97
C ARG A 335 -9.87 11.41 3.47
N TRP A 336 -8.75 10.80 3.86
CA TRP A 336 -8.32 10.79 5.25
C TRP A 336 -7.97 12.21 5.75
N ALA A 337 -7.25 13.00 4.95
CA ALA A 337 -6.95 14.39 5.28
C ALA A 337 -8.22 15.25 5.37
N GLU A 338 -9.20 15.03 4.49
CA GLU A 338 -10.53 15.66 4.57
C GLU A 338 -11.23 15.31 5.89
N ALA A 339 -11.14 14.07 6.36
CA ALA A 339 -11.67 13.66 7.66
C ALA A 339 -11.00 14.43 8.82
N LEU A 340 -9.68 14.59 8.78
CA LEU A 340 -8.96 15.43 9.76
C LEU A 340 -9.44 16.89 9.72
N ARG A 341 -9.65 17.45 8.52
CA ARG A 341 -10.15 18.82 8.35
C ARG A 341 -11.58 18.98 8.93
N GLU A 342 -12.46 18.02 8.70
CA GLU A 342 -13.81 18.06 9.24
C GLU A 342 -13.80 17.98 10.77
N LEU A 343 -13.00 17.06 11.34
CA LEU A 343 -12.88 16.90 12.79
C LEU A 343 -12.31 18.15 13.45
N SER A 344 -11.23 18.73 12.92
CA SER A 344 -10.63 19.96 13.44
C SER A 344 -11.58 21.15 13.37
N GLY A 345 -12.39 21.24 12.30
CA GLY A 345 -13.43 22.27 12.18
C GLY A 345 -14.52 22.15 13.25
N ARG A 346 -14.92 20.92 13.61
CA ARG A 346 -15.89 20.70 14.69
C ARG A 346 -15.32 20.94 16.09
N LEU A 347 -14.00 20.80 16.23
CA LEU A 347 -13.26 21.14 17.44
C LEU A 347 -12.96 22.64 17.55
N GLU A 348 -13.34 23.43 16.55
CA GLU A 348 -13.05 24.87 16.48
C GLU A 348 -11.55 25.19 16.55
N GLU A 349 -10.71 24.26 16.07
CA GLU A 349 -9.27 24.47 15.98
C GLU A 349 -8.95 25.50 14.89
N MET A 350 -7.88 26.29 15.12
CA MET A 350 -7.45 27.28 14.14
C MET A 350 -6.97 26.57 12.85
N PRO A 351 -7.60 26.84 11.70
CA PRO A 351 -7.21 26.22 10.44
C PRO A 351 -5.88 26.78 9.92
N ALA A 352 -5.09 25.91 9.28
CA ALA A 352 -3.93 26.30 8.50
C ALA A 352 -4.30 26.41 7.00
N GLU A 353 -3.36 26.11 6.11
CA GLU A 353 -3.50 26.21 4.66
C GLU A 353 -4.73 25.40 4.16
N GLU A 354 -5.55 26.00 3.31
CA GLU A 354 -6.79 25.44 2.75
C GLU A 354 -7.77 24.84 3.76
N GLY A 355 -7.73 25.29 5.01
CA GLY A 355 -8.62 24.82 6.07
C GLY A 355 -8.20 23.50 6.71
N PHE A 356 -7.05 22.93 6.35
CA PHE A 356 -6.51 21.76 7.02
C PHE A 356 -5.94 22.11 8.41
N PRO A 357 -5.92 21.13 9.35
CA PRO A 357 -5.30 21.37 10.65
C PRO A 357 -3.77 21.55 10.52
N ALA A 358 -3.19 22.37 11.41
CA ALA A 358 -1.75 22.64 11.42
C ALA A 358 -0.90 21.37 11.60
N TYR A 359 -1.47 20.32 12.17
CA TYR A 359 -0.81 19.03 12.41
C TYR A 359 -0.95 18.02 11.24
N LEU A 360 -1.50 18.42 10.08
CA LEU A 360 -1.62 17.52 8.91
C LEU A 360 -0.28 16.87 8.53
N ALA A 361 0.78 17.68 8.45
CA ALA A 361 2.12 17.19 8.11
C ALA A 361 2.64 16.12 9.10
N SER A 362 2.49 16.37 10.41
CA SER A 362 2.94 15.41 11.44
C SER A 362 2.12 14.12 11.45
N ARG A 363 0.82 14.19 11.12
CA ARG A 363 -0.03 12.99 10.99
C ARG A 363 0.35 12.15 9.76
N LEU A 364 0.63 12.79 8.62
CA LEU A 364 1.14 12.11 7.42
C LEU A 364 2.52 11.49 7.67
N SER A 365 3.43 12.22 8.34
CA SER A 365 4.73 11.68 8.75
C SER A 365 4.57 10.42 9.61
N ALA A 366 3.76 10.49 10.66
CA ALA A 366 3.51 9.37 11.57
C ALA A 366 2.92 8.14 10.84
N PHE A 367 2.11 8.34 9.81
CA PHE A 367 1.58 7.27 8.98
C PHE A 367 2.69 6.61 8.15
N TYR A 368 3.44 7.39 7.37
CA TYR A 368 4.47 6.85 6.49
C TYR A 368 5.71 6.32 7.22
N GLU A 369 6.04 6.85 8.40
CA GLU A 369 7.16 6.37 9.24
C GLU A 369 6.97 4.95 9.77
N ARG A 370 5.75 4.44 9.80
CA ARG A 370 5.46 3.05 10.18
C ARG A 370 5.85 2.03 9.10
N ALA A 371 6.11 2.47 7.87
CA ALA A 371 6.71 1.64 6.83
C ALA A 371 8.18 1.34 7.16
N GLY A 372 8.65 0.17 6.77
CA GLY A 372 10.05 -0.20 6.91
C GLY A 372 10.28 -1.70 6.77
N MET A 373 11.53 -2.05 6.56
CA MET A 373 12.03 -3.42 6.72
C MET A 373 12.58 -3.55 8.13
N MET A 374 12.02 -4.46 8.92
CA MET A 374 12.26 -4.51 10.36
C MET A 374 12.49 -5.92 10.85
N GLN A 375 13.34 -6.04 11.85
CA GLN A 375 13.48 -7.25 12.64
C GLN A 375 12.51 -7.17 13.82
N SER A 376 11.58 -8.11 13.88
CA SER A 376 10.60 -8.21 14.95
C SER A 376 11.21 -8.73 16.25
N LEU A 377 10.44 -8.71 17.33
CA LEU A 377 10.90 -9.17 18.65
C LEU A 377 11.30 -10.66 18.67
N ASN A 378 10.77 -11.48 17.77
CA ASN A 378 11.14 -12.90 17.62
C ASN A 378 12.37 -13.12 16.72
N GLY A 379 12.98 -12.06 16.19
CA GLY A 379 14.13 -12.13 15.29
C GLY A 379 13.78 -12.30 13.81
N ALA A 380 12.50 -12.53 13.45
CA ALA A 380 12.09 -12.59 12.05
C ALA A 380 12.22 -11.22 11.38
N VAL A 381 12.57 -11.22 10.10
CA VAL A 381 12.65 -10.00 9.28
C VAL A 381 11.44 -9.97 8.36
N GLY A 382 10.67 -8.91 8.46
CA GLY A 382 9.53 -8.63 7.60
C GLY A 382 9.48 -7.17 7.21
N SER A 383 8.59 -6.81 6.30
CA SER A 383 8.46 -5.44 5.84
C SER A 383 7.01 -4.97 5.75
N VAL A 384 6.82 -3.65 5.91
CA VAL A 384 5.57 -2.95 5.58
C VAL A 384 5.90 -1.88 4.55
N SER A 385 5.41 -2.06 3.33
CA SER A 385 5.49 -1.05 2.27
C SER A 385 4.17 -0.29 2.21
N ILE A 386 4.21 1.04 2.08
CA ILE A 386 3.00 1.87 2.04
C ILE A 386 2.91 2.57 0.69
N ILE A 387 1.81 2.36 -0.02
CA ILE A 387 1.48 3.00 -1.29
C ILE A 387 0.18 3.78 -1.11
N GLY A 388 0.30 5.09 -0.97
CA GLY A 388 -0.82 5.99 -0.74
C GLY A 388 -1.29 6.66 -2.03
N ALA A 389 -2.57 6.49 -2.39
CA ALA A 389 -3.18 7.29 -3.43
C ALA A 389 -3.49 8.69 -2.90
N VAL A 390 -3.22 9.70 -3.69
CA VAL A 390 -3.56 11.10 -3.42
C VAL A 390 -4.46 11.61 -4.53
N SER A 391 -5.55 12.28 -4.16
CA SER A 391 -6.57 12.75 -5.11
C SER A 391 -6.62 14.29 -5.11
N PRO A 392 -5.61 14.98 -5.66
CA PRO A 392 -5.59 16.43 -5.68
C PRO A 392 -6.73 16.98 -6.54
N GLN A 393 -7.40 18.02 -6.05
CA GLN A 393 -8.48 18.67 -6.79
C GLN A 393 -7.94 19.24 -8.11
N GLY A 394 -8.66 19.01 -9.19
CA GLY A 394 -8.22 19.46 -10.52
C GLY A 394 -6.96 18.77 -11.06
N GLY A 395 -6.29 17.92 -10.27
CA GLY A 395 -4.97 17.36 -10.59
C GLY A 395 -3.81 18.30 -10.27
N ASP A 396 -4.04 19.30 -9.43
CA ASP A 396 -3.02 20.25 -8.99
C ASP A 396 -2.17 19.66 -7.86
N PHE A 397 -0.91 19.36 -8.15
CA PHE A 397 0.04 18.81 -7.19
C PHE A 397 0.58 19.85 -6.20
N SER A 398 0.19 21.13 -6.30
CA SER A 398 0.59 22.17 -5.33
C SER A 398 -0.29 22.19 -4.06
N GLU A 399 -1.39 21.44 -4.06
CA GLU A 399 -2.29 21.37 -2.89
C GLU A 399 -1.62 20.78 -1.64
N PRO A 400 -2.08 21.14 -0.41
CA PRO A 400 -1.37 20.84 0.84
C PRO A 400 -1.13 19.35 1.10
N VAL A 401 -2.09 18.47 0.76
CA VAL A 401 -1.95 17.03 1.04
C VAL A 401 -0.86 16.42 0.17
N THR A 402 -0.84 16.74 -1.13
CA THR A 402 0.20 16.28 -2.07
C THR A 402 1.57 16.82 -1.68
N GLN A 403 1.67 18.12 -1.37
CA GLN A 403 2.94 18.75 -1.00
C GLN A 403 3.50 18.19 0.31
N ASN A 404 2.67 17.96 1.32
CA ASN A 404 3.12 17.33 2.54
C ASN A 404 3.49 15.86 2.33
N THR A 405 2.70 15.11 1.53
CA THR A 405 3.01 13.71 1.20
C THR A 405 4.38 13.59 0.52
N LYS A 406 4.71 14.46 -0.43
CA LYS A 406 6.04 14.49 -1.10
C LYS A 406 7.23 14.58 -0.15
N ARG A 407 7.04 15.16 1.04
CA ARG A 407 8.12 15.29 2.05
C ARG A 407 8.44 13.98 2.75
N PHE A 408 7.48 13.04 2.80
CA PHE A 408 7.57 11.82 3.60
C PHE A 408 7.71 10.55 2.76
N VAL A 409 7.33 10.60 1.47
CA VAL A 409 7.51 9.46 0.56
C VAL A 409 8.82 9.60 -0.19
N ARG A 410 9.50 8.48 -0.39
CA ARG A 410 10.73 8.42 -1.19
C ARG A 410 10.48 8.03 -2.65
N CYS A 411 9.25 7.63 -2.96
CA CYS A 411 8.82 7.32 -4.32
C CYS A 411 7.53 8.07 -4.66
N PHE A 412 7.46 8.67 -5.85
CA PHE A 412 6.35 9.49 -6.29
C PHE A 412 6.00 9.15 -7.73
N TRP A 413 4.80 8.65 -7.97
CA TRP A 413 4.29 8.24 -9.28
C TRP A 413 3.17 9.18 -9.70
N GLY A 414 3.53 10.34 -10.21
CA GLY A 414 2.59 11.38 -10.63
C GLY A 414 1.79 10.94 -11.85
N LEU A 415 0.47 10.81 -11.72
CA LEU A 415 -0.40 10.45 -12.82
C LEU A 415 -0.81 11.70 -13.62
N ASP A 416 -0.70 11.59 -14.94
CA ASP A 416 -0.96 12.67 -15.88
C ASP A 416 -2.27 12.44 -16.64
N LYS A 417 -3.13 13.46 -16.65
CA LYS A 417 -4.40 13.43 -17.39
C LYS A 417 -4.20 13.35 -18.91
N ALA A 418 -3.18 14.01 -19.45
CA ALA A 418 -2.92 13.98 -20.89
C ALA A 418 -2.56 12.56 -21.33
N LEU A 419 -1.67 11.87 -20.60
CA LEU A 419 -1.35 10.47 -20.85
C LEU A 419 -2.57 9.55 -20.75
N ALA A 420 -3.44 9.78 -19.76
CA ALA A 420 -4.67 9.01 -19.62
C ALA A 420 -5.64 9.22 -20.80
N TYR A 421 -5.79 10.48 -21.29
CA TYR A 421 -6.60 10.77 -22.49
C TYR A 421 -6.01 10.15 -23.74
N GLU A 422 -4.68 10.07 -23.87
CA GLU A 422 -3.98 9.35 -24.94
C GLU A 422 -4.06 7.81 -24.80
N ARG A 423 -4.72 7.32 -23.75
CA ARG A 423 -4.78 5.88 -23.39
C ARG A 423 -3.39 5.27 -23.16
N HIS A 424 -2.46 6.07 -22.69
CA HIS A 424 -1.15 5.60 -22.24
C HIS A 424 -1.25 5.20 -20.78
N PHE A 425 -1.32 3.91 -20.50
CA PHE A 425 -1.38 3.36 -19.14
C PHE A 425 -0.17 2.47 -18.86
N PRO A 426 0.31 2.43 -17.60
CA PRO A 426 -0.02 3.36 -16.51
C PRO A 426 0.27 4.81 -16.90
N ALA A 427 -0.61 5.74 -16.52
CA ALA A 427 -0.47 7.16 -16.89
C ALA A 427 0.56 7.90 -16.02
N ILE A 428 1.62 7.21 -15.59
CA ILE A 428 2.69 7.75 -14.77
C ILE A 428 3.59 8.63 -15.62
N ASN A 429 3.65 9.92 -15.28
CA ASN A 429 4.47 10.88 -15.99
C ASN A 429 5.94 10.72 -15.58
N TRP A 430 6.79 10.35 -16.53
CA TRP A 430 8.21 10.09 -16.30
C TRP A 430 9.06 11.33 -16.06
N LEU A 431 8.55 12.54 -16.33
CA LEU A 431 9.25 13.80 -16.08
C LEU A 431 9.01 14.32 -14.66
N THR A 432 7.85 14.02 -14.08
CA THR A 432 7.45 14.52 -12.74
C THR A 432 7.59 13.47 -11.64
N SER A 433 7.70 12.20 -12.00
CA SER A 433 7.86 11.08 -11.08
C SER A 433 9.32 10.88 -10.68
N TYR A 434 9.54 10.32 -9.49
CA TYR A 434 10.88 10.00 -9.00
C TYR A 434 10.87 8.80 -8.06
N SER A 435 12.05 8.21 -7.86
CA SER A 435 12.35 7.26 -6.79
C SER A 435 13.75 7.54 -6.25
N GLU A 436 13.85 7.67 -4.94
CA GLU A 436 15.13 7.81 -4.24
C GLU A 436 15.75 6.46 -3.88
N TYR A 437 15.05 5.34 -4.14
CA TYR A 437 15.52 3.99 -3.79
C TYR A 437 16.53 3.41 -4.77
N ILE A 438 16.73 3.98 -5.96
CA ILE A 438 17.59 3.44 -7.02
C ILE A 438 19.01 3.16 -6.50
N ASN A 439 19.59 4.10 -5.77
CA ASN A 439 20.96 3.96 -5.27
C ASN A 439 21.04 2.90 -4.16
N ASP A 440 20.06 2.86 -3.27
CA ASP A 440 20.00 1.92 -2.15
C ASP A 440 19.86 0.46 -2.65
N MET A 441 19.17 0.27 -3.79
CA MET A 441 18.93 -1.05 -4.39
C MET A 441 19.91 -1.42 -5.51
N SER A 442 20.87 -0.56 -5.85
CA SER A 442 21.80 -0.78 -6.96
C SER A 442 22.59 -2.08 -6.83
N GLY A 443 23.02 -2.41 -5.61
CA GLY A 443 23.68 -3.69 -5.31
C GLY A 443 22.77 -4.88 -5.60
N TRP A 444 21.53 -4.83 -5.16
CA TRP A 444 20.56 -5.89 -5.41
C TRP A 444 20.32 -6.14 -6.90
N TYR A 445 20.13 -5.06 -7.70
CA TYR A 445 19.98 -5.19 -9.16
C TYR A 445 21.22 -5.75 -9.83
N THR A 446 22.41 -5.38 -9.35
CA THR A 446 23.69 -5.91 -9.85
C THR A 446 23.78 -7.41 -9.64
N ASP A 447 23.42 -7.90 -8.47
CA ASP A 447 23.56 -9.31 -8.10
C ASP A 447 22.46 -10.21 -8.68
N HIS A 448 21.22 -9.68 -8.83
CA HIS A 448 20.06 -10.49 -9.20
C HIS A 448 19.58 -10.30 -10.64
N VAL A 449 19.94 -9.18 -11.30
CA VAL A 449 19.52 -8.91 -12.68
C VAL A 449 20.72 -8.69 -13.59
N SER A 450 21.45 -7.57 -13.42
CA SER A 450 22.64 -7.28 -14.21
C SER A 450 23.39 -6.08 -13.64
N PRO A 451 24.74 -6.06 -13.70
CA PRO A 451 25.54 -4.88 -13.39
C PRO A 451 25.24 -3.64 -14.26
N LYS A 452 24.59 -3.85 -15.40
CA LYS A 452 24.21 -2.77 -16.33
C LYS A 452 22.82 -2.19 -16.09
N PHE A 453 22.04 -2.74 -15.16
CA PHE A 453 20.64 -2.38 -14.98
C PHE A 453 20.46 -0.88 -14.73
N VAL A 454 21.16 -0.32 -13.76
CA VAL A 454 21.06 1.11 -13.39
C VAL A 454 21.58 2.00 -14.50
N ASP A 455 22.68 1.63 -15.19
CA ASP A 455 23.20 2.38 -16.35
C ASP A 455 22.17 2.44 -17.49
N TYR A 456 21.56 1.32 -17.83
CA TYR A 456 20.55 1.25 -18.88
C TYR A 456 19.30 2.07 -18.54
N ARG A 457 18.82 1.94 -17.33
CA ARG A 457 17.73 2.79 -16.81
C ARG A 457 18.08 4.28 -16.96
N ASN A 458 19.27 4.71 -16.55
CA ASN A 458 19.68 6.11 -16.61
C ASN A 458 19.76 6.63 -18.05
N ARG A 459 20.19 5.80 -18.98
CA ARG A 459 20.21 6.15 -20.42
C ARG A 459 18.81 6.32 -20.99
N LEU A 460 17.87 5.46 -20.64
CA LEU A 460 16.48 5.62 -21.08
C LEU A 460 15.86 6.91 -20.53
N VAL A 461 16.09 7.23 -19.26
CA VAL A 461 15.63 8.47 -18.63
C VAL A 461 16.25 9.69 -19.32
N ALA A 462 17.55 9.63 -19.66
CA ALA A 462 18.22 10.72 -20.38
C ALA A 462 17.61 10.97 -21.76
N LEU A 463 17.26 9.89 -22.50
CA LEU A 463 16.60 9.99 -23.81
C LEU A 463 15.20 10.61 -23.70
N LEU A 464 14.43 10.24 -22.70
CA LEU A 464 13.10 10.82 -22.44
C LEU A 464 13.18 12.31 -22.07
N ASN A 465 14.19 12.72 -21.30
CA ASN A 465 14.42 14.13 -20.97
C ASN A 465 14.85 14.93 -22.21
N GLN A 466 15.71 14.35 -23.07
CA GLN A 466 16.09 14.96 -24.34
C GLN A 466 14.89 15.13 -25.27
N GLU A 467 14.02 14.12 -25.35
CA GLU A 467 12.76 14.20 -26.11
C GLU A 467 11.92 15.40 -25.65
N SER A 468 11.74 15.56 -24.34
CA SER A 468 10.95 16.67 -23.80
C SER A 468 11.47 18.03 -24.26
N SER A 469 12.78 18.23 -24.20
CA SER A 469 13.40 19.48 -24.68
C SER A 469 13.27 19.68 -26.21
N LEU A 470 13.42 18.60 -26.99
CA LEU A 470 13.24 18.64 -28.43
C LEU A 470 11.80 18.90 -28.84
N MET A 471 10.82 18.36 -28.09
CA MET A 471 9.39 18.58 -28.37
C MET A 471 8.98 20.04 -28.19
N GLU A 472 9.63 20.81 -27.33
CA GLU A 472 9.43 22.25 -27.23
C GLU A 472 9.88 22.96 -28.51
N ILE A 473 11.01 22.54 -29.08
CA ILE A 473 11.52 23.08 -30.37
C ILE A 473 10.58 22.68 -31.50
N VAL A 474 10.14 21.40 -31.54
CA VAL A 474 9.20 20.91 -32.57
C VAL A 474 7.88 21.68 -32.57
N LYS A 475 7.37 22.07 -31.41
CA LYS A 475 6.14 22.90 -31.31
C LYS A 475 6.32 24.30 -31.95
N LEU A 476 7.54 24.83 -31.95
CA LEU A 476 7.83 26.17 -32.47
C LEU A 476 8.13 26.17 -33.96
N ILE A 477 8.94 25.24 -34.46
CA ILE A 477 9.49 25.28 -35.83
C ILE A 477 9.12 24.06 -36.69
N GLY A 478 8.43 23.08 -36.13
CA GLY A 478 8.11 21.79 -36.80
C GLY A 478 9.23 20.75 -36.70
N GLY A 479 8.86 19.47 -36.79
CA GLY A 479 9.81 18.36 -36.66
C GLY A 479 10.69 18.10 -37.88
N ASP A 480 10.27 18.58 -39.07
CA ASP A 480 10.97 18.32 -40.32
C ASP A 480 12.33 19.04 -40.39
N VAL A 481 12.47 20.17 -39.66
CA VAL A 481 13.67 21.00 -39.63
C VAL A 481 14.78 20.42 -38.74
N LEU A 482 14.47 19.47 -37.88
CA LEU A 482 15.44 18.88 -36.98
C LEU A 482 16.51 18.07 -37.73
N PRO A 483 17.78 18.09 -37.28
CA PRO A 483 18.81 17.14 -37.72
C PRO A 483 18.41 15.69 -37.47
N ASP A 484 18.95 14.77 -38.28
CA ASP A 484 18.58 13.34 -38.22
C ASP A 484 18.92 12.66 -36.89
N ASP A 485 19.99 13.11 -36.19
CA ASP A 485 20.35 12.63 -34.86
C ASP A 485 19.29 13.01 -33.80
N GLN A 486 18.70 14.21 -33.92
CA GLN A 486 17.60 14.65 -33.07
C GLN A 486 16.29 13.94 -33.42
N LYS A 487 16.00 13.73 -34.73
CA LYS A 487 14.87 12.89 -35.18
C LYS A 487 14.99 11.46 -34.66
N LEU A 488 16.20 10.89 -34.63
CA LEU A 488 16.44 9.57 -34.02
C LEU A 488 16.13 9.58 -32.53
N THR A 489 16.53 10.61 -31.80
CA THR A 489 16.23 10.73 -30.36
C THR A 489 14.72 10.72 -30.12
N LEU A 490 13.94 11.47 -30.91
CA LEU A 490 12.47 11.46 -30.83
C LEU A 490 11.88 10.09 -31.13
N GLU A 491 12.40 9.38 -32.15
CA GLU A 491 11.90 8.07 -32.51
C GLU A 491 12.21 7.00 -31.47
N ILE A 492 13.41 7.00 -30.90
CA ILE A 492 13.78 6.08 -29.82
C ILE A 492 12.98 6.38 -28.56
N ALA A 493 12.74 7.65 -28.23
CA ALA A 493 11.86 8.03 -27.12
C ALA A 493 10.42 7.52 -27.36
N ARG A 494 9.92 7.56 -28.61
CA ARG A 494 8.64 6.95 -28.98
C ARG A 494 8.65 5.43 -28.72
N VAL A 495 9.73 4.73 -29.11
CA VAL A 495 9.90 3.30 -28.82
C VAL A 495 9.89 3.03 -27.31
N ILE A 496 10.58 3.85 -26.51
CA ILE A 496 10.57 3.73 -25.05
C ILE A 496 9.15 3.92 -24.51
N ARG A 497 8.46 4.98 -24.92
CA ARG A 497 7.10 5.27 -24.43
C ARG A 497 6.10 4.16 -24.78
N LEU A 498 6.00 3.78 -26.06
CA LEU A 498 5.00 2.84 -26.54
C LEU A 498 5.40 1.37 -26.33
N GLY A 499 6.70 1.06 -26.46
CA GLY A 499 7.18 -0.33 -26.34
C GLY A 499 7.54 -0.74 -24.92
N PHE A 500 7.97 0.20 -24.07
CA PHE A 500 8.46 -0.12 -22.74
C PHE A 500 7.59 0.44 -21.61
N LEU A 501 7.27 1.76 -21.63
CA LEU A 501 6.53 2.40 -20.52
C LEU A 501 5.03 2.08 -20.58
N GLN A 502 4.43 2.09 -21.76
CA GLN A 502 3.04 1.69 -21.92
C GLN A 502 2.88 0.20 -21.71
N GLN A 503 1.97 -0.19 -20.82
CA GLN A 503 1.73 -1.57 -20.44
C GLN A 503 0.23 -1.86 -20.42
N ASN A 504 -0.18 -2.97 -21.05
CA ASN A 504 -1.59 -3.36 -21.16
C ASN A 504 -1.96 -4.33 -20.03
N ALA A 505 -2.75 -3.85 -19.07
CA ALA A 505 -3.21 -4.64 -17.93
C ALA A 505 -4.09 -5.85 -18.28
N PHE A 506 -4.68 -5.86 -19.50
CA PHE A 506 -5.58 -6.92 -19.95
C PHE A 506 -4.90 -7.94 -20.88
N HIS A 507 -3.65 -7.70 -21.26
CA HIS A 507 -2.92 -8.62 -22.14
C HIS A 507 -2.09 -9.60 -21.31
N LYS A 508 -2.25 -10.91 -21.59
CA LYS A 508 -1.62 -11.98 -20.80
C LYS A 508 -0.12 -11.81 -20.60
N GLU A 509 0.62 -11.43 -21.64
CA GLU A 509 2.09 -11.32 -21.60
C GLU A 509 2.58 -9.93 -21.18
N ASP A 510 1.66 -8.95 -21.04
CA ASP A 510 2.00 -7.57 -20.75
C ASP A 510 1.45 -7.07 -19.41
N THR A 511 0.45 -7.74 -18.83
CA THR A 511 -0.16 -7.33 -17.55
C THR A 511 0.84 -7.36 -16.39
N SER A 512 1.78 -8.31 -16.41
CA SER A 512 2.91 -8.40 -15.47
C SER A 512 4.13 -8.95 -16.20
N VAL A 513 5.25 -8.26 -16.09
CA VAL A 513 6.45 -8.57 -16.85
C VAL A 513 7.60 -8.93 -15.89
N PRO A 514 8.25 -10.10 -16.04
CA PRO A 514 9.39 -10.48 -15.21
C PRO A 514 10.56 -9.48 -15.36
N LEU A 515 11.27 -9.23 -14.28
CA LEU A 515 12.35 -8.24 -14.23
C LEU A 515 13.48 -8.53 -15.24
N GLU A 516 13.76 -9.81 -15.49
CA GLU A 516 14.72 -10.23 -16.53
C GLU A 516 14.27 -9.81 -17.94
N LYS A 517 12.97 -9.96 -18.27
CA LYS A 517 12.43 -9.50 -19.56
C LYS A 517 12.51 -7.97 -19.66
N GLN A 518 12.18 -7.27 -18.59
CA GLN A 518 12.29 -5.81 -18.54
C GLN A 518 13.72 -5.35 -18.85
N PHE A 519 14.72 -5.98 -18.23
CA PHE A 519 16.13 -5.67 -18.50
C PHE A 519 16.53 -5.95 -19.96
N LYS A 520 16.16 -7.11 -20.49
CA LYS A 520 16.46 -7.47 -21.91
C LYS A 520 15.78 -6.52 -22.90
N MET A 521 14.58 -6.04 -22.59
CA MET A 521 13.91 -5.02 -23.42
C MET A 521 14.68 -3.69 -23.43
N MET A 522 15.17 -3.23 -22.27
CA MET A 522 16.03 -2.05 -22.21
C MET A 522 17.30 -2.23 -23.05
N ASP A 523 17.92 -3.39 -22.97
CA ASP A 523 19.15 -3.72 -23.73
C ASP A 523 18.88 -3.69 -25.24
N ILE A 524 17.78 -4.24 -25.72
CA ILE A 524 17.39 -4.23 -27.13
C ILE A 524 17.14 -2.81 -27.63
N ILE A 525 16.43 -1.99 -26.86
CA ILE A 525 16.16 -0.58 -27.23
C ILE A 525 17.47 0.21 -27.35
N LEU A 526 18.37 0.07 -26.37
CA LEU A 526 19.65 0.74 -26.40
C LEU A 526 20.58 0.19 -27.50
N TYR A 527 20.48 -1.09 -27.83
CA TYR A 527 21.19 -1.69 -28.95
C TYR A 527 20.72 -1.14 -30.29
N LEU A 528 19.41 -1.04 -30.50
CA LEU A 528 18.81 -0.40 -31.67
C LEU A 528 19.29 1.07 -31.80
N TYR A 529 19.23 1.83 -30.71
CA TYR A 529 19.71 3.21 -30.69
C TYR A 529 21.18 3.32 -31.10
N LYS A 530 22.05 2.47 -30.57
CA LYS A 530 23.48 2.41 -30.91
C LYS A 530 23.71 2.14 -32.41
N LYS A 531 22.96 1.20 -32.99
CA LYS A 531 23.08 0.86 -34.42
C LYS A 531 22.57 1.99 -35.32
N CYS A 532 21.41 2.56 -35.01
CA CYS A 532 20.86 3.71 -35.76
C CYS A 532 21.77 4.93 -35.70
N ARG A 533 22.37 5.25 -34.55
CA ARG A 533 23.36 6.33 -34.45
C ARG A 533 24.56 6.17 -35.38
N LYS A 534 25.05 4.93 -35.53
CA LYS A 534 26.13 4.63 -36.46
C LYS A 534 25.73 4.88 -37.91
N LEU A 535 24.49 4.46 -38.29
CA LEU A 535 23.97 4.68 -39.64
C LEU A 535 23.83 6.20 -39.94
N ILE A 536 23.30 6.98 -39.01
CA ILE A 536 23.18 8.42 -39.18
C ILE A 536 24.55 9.09 -39.28
N ALA A 537 25.54 8.66 -38.46
CA ALA A 537 26.91 9.16 -38.57
C ALA A 537 27.58 8.85 -39.92
N LEU A 538 27.12 7.84 -40.63
CA LEU A 538 27.50 7.50 -42.01
C LEU A 538 26.68 8.27 -43.08
N GLY A 539 25.80 9.20 -42.66
CA GLY A 539 25.03 10.05 -43.56
C GLY A 539 23.68 9.45 -43.98
N MET A 540 23.24 8.33 -43.35
CA MET A 540 21.92 7.76 -43.67
C MET A 540 20.79 8.59 -43.06
N PRO A 541 19.82 9.08 -43.85
CA PRO A 541 18.73 9.88 -43.32
C PRO A 541 17.74 9.04 -42.51
N MET A 542 17.11 9.66 -41.51
CA MET A 542 16.16 9.02 -40.62
C MET A 542 14.94 8.40 -41.36
N SER A 543 14.55 8.98 -42.49
CA SER A 543 13.44 8.47 -43.33
C SER A 543 13.67 7.02 -43.82
N ILE A 544 14.92 6.69 -44.21
CA ILE A 544 15.29 5.33 -44.65
C ILE A 544 15.22 4.37 -43.48
N LEU A 545 15.70 4.77 -42.29
CA LEU A 545 15.66 3.93 -41.10
C LEU A 545 14.21 3.59 -40.69
N LYS A 546 13.31 4.56 -40.79
CA LYS A 546 11.88 4.36 -40.49
C LYS A 546 11.19 3.43 -41.49
N ALA A 547 11.51 3.54 -42.75
CA ALA A 547 10.88 2.73 -43.81
C ALA A 547 11.13 1.21 -43.65
N GLU A 548 12.19 0.81 -42.97
CA GLU A 548 12.50 -0.61 -42.72
C GLU A 548 11.64 -1.27 -41.62
N GLY A 549 10.83 -0.50 -40.87
CA GLY A 549 9.86 -1.03 -39.88
C GLY A 549 10.46 -1.61 -38.60
N ILE A 550 11.77 -1.46 -38.36
CA ILE A 550 12.45 -2.05 -37.18
C ILE A 550 11.96 -1.46 -35.86
N PHE A 551 11.60 -0.18 -35.82
CA PHE A 551 11.10 0.50 -34.62
C PHE A 551 9.76 -0.12 -34.17
N GLU A 552 8.82 -0.36 -35.11
CA GLU A 552 7.52 -1.00 -34.81
C GLU A 552 7.71 -2.42 -34.30
N LYS A 553 8.65 -3.16 -34.90
CA LYS A 553 9.00 -4.51 -34.45
C LYS A 553 9.47 -4.51 -32.99
N VAL A 554 10.32 -3.56 -32.59
CA VAL A 554 10.82 -3.44 -31.21
C VAL A 554 9.71 -2.98 -30.26
N ILE A 555 8.78 -2.11 -30.68
CA ILE A 555 7.61 -1.73 -29.87
C ILE A 555 6.75 -2.94 -29.52
N ASN A 556 6.59 -3.90 -30.44
CA ASN A 556 5.73 -5.06 -30.27
C ASN A 556 6.34 -6.20 -29.44
N ILE A 557 7.62 -6.12 -29.04
CA ILE A 557 8.28 -7.12 -28.16
C ILE A 557 7.42 -7.46 -26.95
N LYS A 558 6.75 -6.47 -26.37
CA LYS A 558 5.91 -6.63 -25.19
C LYS A 558 4.78 -7.66 -25.35
N TYR A 559 4.29 -7.83 -26.59
CA TYR A 559 3.24 -8.79 -26.94
C TYR A 559 3.77 -10.06 -27.57
N ASP A 560 4.78 -9.94 -28.45
CA ASP A 560 5.26 -11.03 -29.29
C ASP A 560 6.14 -12.04 -28.51
N VAL A 561 6.77 -11.60 -27.42
CA VAL A 561 7.64 -12.47 -26.64
C VAL A 561 6.96 -12.93 -25.36
N PRO A 562 6.65 -14.22 -25.21
CA PRO A 562 6.09 -14.77 -23.98
C PRO A 562 7.03 -14.63 -22.80
N ASN A 563 6.45 -14.41 -21.60
CA ASN A 563 7.22 -14.25 -20.35
C ASN A 563 7.99 -15.50 -19.93
N ASN A 564 7.58 -16.67 -20.43
CA ASN A 564 8.22 -17.96 -20.15
C ASN A 564 9.29 -18.38 -21.19
N ASN A 565 9.47 -17.60 -22.26
CA ASN A 565 10.44 -17.91 -23.33
C ASN A 565 11.27 -16.68 -23.73
N LEU A 566 12.16 -16.26 -22.85
CA LEU A 566 12.98 -15.07 -23.04
C LEU A 566 14.12 -15.23 -24.05
N GLN A 567 14.38 -16.47 -24.55
CA GLN A 567 15.37 -16.72 -25.61
C GLN A 567 14.96 -16.08 -26.93
N LEU A 568 13.67 -15.90 -27.17
CA LEU A 568 13.17 -15.21 -28.36
C LEU A 568 13.63 -13.75 -28.45
N LEU A 569 14.01 -13.13 -27.34
CA LEU A 569 14.57 -11.77 -27.32
C LEU A 569 15.91 -11.65 -28.06
N ASP A 570 16.68 -12.72 -28.13
CA ASP A 570 17.97 -12.72 -28.84
C ASP A 570 17.79 -12.61 -30.37
N ILE A 571 16.63 -13.05 -30.89
CA ILE A 571 16.26 -12.90 -32.31
C ILE A 571 16.15 -11.42 -32.69
N TYR A 572 15.64 -10.58 -31.79
CA TYR A 572 15.51 -9.14 -32.05
C TYR A 572 16.85 -8.44 -32.24
N LYS A 573 17.92 -8.90 -31.55
CA LYS A 573 19.26 -8.36 -31.80
C LYS A 573 19.79 -8.78 -33.16
N GLN A 574 19.54 -10.04 -33.57
CA GLN A 574 19.88 -10.51 -34.92
C GLN A 574 19.11 -9.75 -36.00
N ASP A 575 17.84 -9.47 -35.78
CA ASP A 575 17.04 -8.66 -36.68
C ASP A 575 17.56 -7.23 -36.82
N ILE A 576 18.01 -6.64 -35.70
CA ILE A 576 18.63 -5.30 -35.69
C ILE A 576 19.97 -5.33 -36.48
N ASP A 577 20.77 -6.38 -36.34
CA ASP A 577 22.01 -6.54 -37.10
C ASP A 577 21.72 -6.75 -38.60
N THR A 578 20.72 -7.54 -38.95
CA THR A 578 20.27 -7.74 -40.33
C THR A 578 19.77 -6.43 -40.93
N PHE A 579 18.97 -5.68 -40.19
CA PHE A 579 18.52 -4.33 -40.56
C PHE A 579 19.72 -3.41 -40.82
N TYR A 580 20.67 -3.38 -39.90
CA TYR A 580 21.86 -2.53 -40.00
C TYR A 580 22.67 -2.84 -41.27
N ASN A 581 22.92 -4.11 -41.56
CA ASN A 581 23.68 -4.54 -42.74
C ASN A 581 22.92 -4.24 -44.03
N ARG A 582 21.60 -4.48 -44.07
CA ARG A 582 20.75 -4.21 -45.24
C ARG A 582 20.74 -2.71 -45.60
N VAL A 583 20.66 -1.84 -44.60
CA VAL A 583 20.71 -0.39 -44.85
C VAL A 583 22.06 0.04 -45.37
N LEU A 584 23.16 -0.53 -44.90
CA LEU A 584 24.50 -0.27 -45.40
C LEU A 584 24.64 -0.72 -46.85
N GLU A 585 24.21 -1.96 -47.18
CA GLU A 585 24.34 -2.52 -48.54
C GLU A 585 23.49 -1.77 -49.59
N LYS A 586 22.32 -1.28 -49.22
CA LYS A 586 21.43 -0.55 -50.14
C LYS A 586 21.96 0.87 -50.45
N ASN A 587 22.88 1.41 -49.67
CA ASN A 587 23.36 2.79 -49.77
C ASN A 587 24.90 2.88 -49.91
N ALA A 588 25.59 1.76 -50.03
CA ALA A 588 26.98 1.64 -50.47
C ALA A 588 27.03 1.58 -51.99
#